data_88d0d1d6072134f59f3b1ce25714432a
#
_entry.id   88d0d1d6072134f59f3b1ce25714432a
#
_cell.length_a   1.000
_cell.length_b   1.000
_cell.length_c   1.000
_cell.angle_alpha   90.00
_cell.angle_beta   90.00
_cell.angle_gamma   90.00
#
_symmetry.space_group_name_H-M   'P 1'
#
loop_
_entity.id
_entity.type
_entity.pdbx_description
1 polymer ?
#
loop_
_entity_poly.entity_id
_entity_poly.type
_entity_poly.pdbx_seq_one_letter_code
_entity_poly.pdbx_strand_id
1 'polypeptide(L)'
;SDVYKRQEASQEGTISLTNTNLIKNKVGESVVMGRNMALSIIDSNGVERATHKISYGSKLHVKNGSKVIRGDKLFEWDPYTLPIIAEREGRAKFLDLVSGIAVRDETDDATGMTQKIVVDWRAAPKGNDLKPEIVIEDKKSGAPIILENGNQLSYPMSVDAVLSVEDGQEISAGDTIARIPREGAKTKDITGGLPRVAELFEARRPKDHAI
;
A
#
# COMPACT_ATOMS: atom_id res chain seq x y z
N SER A 1 0.65 -5.80 15.47
CA SER A 1 -0.53 -6.65 15.31
C SER A 1 -1.83 -5.88 15.56
N ASP A 2 -1.81 -4.93 16.48
CA ASP A 2 -3.00 -4.17 16.83
C ASP A 2 -3.30 -3.02 15.88
N VAL A 3 -2.43 -2.76 14.92
CA VAL A 3 -2.63 -1.68 13.97
C VAL A 3 -3.64 -2.04 12.88
N TYR A 4 -3.82 -3.33 12.60
CA TYR A 4 -4.72 -3.74 11.52
C TYR A 4 -6.18 -3.78 11.99
N LYS A 5 -7.06 -3.30 11.13
CA LYS A 5 -8.50 -3.52 11.28
C LYS A 5 -8.91 -4.68 10.39
N ARG A 6 -10.01 -5.33 10.77
CA ARG A 6 -10.53 -6.46 10.01
C ARG A 6 -12.01 -6.34 9.82
N GLN A 7 -12.47 -6.87 8.70
CA GLN A 7 -13.87 -7.02 8.41
C GLN A 7 -14.24 -8.49 8.61
N GLU A 8 -15.22 -8.74 9.45
CA GLU A 8 -15.74 -10.08 9.70
C GLU A 8 -17.09 -10.26 9.01
N ALA A 9 -17.45 -11.50 8.73
CA ALA A 9 -18.74 -11.82 8.14
C ALA A 9 -19.84 -11.50 9.16
N SER A 10 -20.86 -10.77 8.69
CA SER A 10 -22.02 -10.43 9.52
C SER A 10 -23.04 -11.56 9.58
N GLN A 11 -22.94 -12.51 8.67
CA GLN A 11 -23.86 -13.64 8.56
C GLN A 11 -23.23 -14.75 7.72
N GLU A 12 -23.88 -15.91 7.69
CA GLU A 12 -23.44 -17.01 6.85
C GLU A 12 -23.79 -16.77 5.39
N GLY A 13 -23.03 -17.39 4.51
CA GLY A 13 -23.26 -17.31 3.08
C GLY A 13 -22.04 -17.75 2.30
N THR A 14 -22.11 -17.50 0.99
CA THR A 14 -21.05 -17.83 0.05
C THR A 14 -20.40 -16.53 -0.45
N ILE A 15 -19.08 -16.53 -0.50
CA ILE A 15 -18.32 -15.36 -0.93
C ILE A 15 -18.34 -15.24 -2.44
N SER A 16 -18.66 -14.03 -2.89
CA SER A 16 -18.56 -13.64 -4.30
C SER A 16 -17.61 -12.46 -4.41
N LEU A 17 -16.55 -12.63 -5.18
CA LEU A 17 -15.56 -11.56 -5.41
C LEU A 17 -15.76 -10.98 -6.81
N THR A 18 -15.70 -9.65 -6.88
CA THR A 18 -15.78 -8.93 -8.16
C THR A 18 -14.52 -8.09 -8.37
N ASN A 19 -14.15 -7.92 -9.63
CA ASN A 19 -12.94 -7.17 -10.01
C ASN A 19 -11.69 -7.69 -9.30
N THR A 20 -11.55 -9.00 -9.25
CA THR A 20 -10.49 -9.66 -8.51
C THR A 20 -9.13 -9.38 -9.13
N ASN A 21 -8.22 -8.87 -8.31
CA ASN A 21 -6.83 -8.65 -8.69
C ASN A 21 -5.99 -8.86 -7.42
N LEU A 22 -5.40 -10.04 -7.33
CA LEU A 22 -4.67 -10.49 -6.14
C LEU A 22 -3.28 -10.93 -6.50
N ILE A 23 -2.37 -10.78 -5.54
CA ILE A 23 -1.03 -11.32 -5.65
C ILE A 23 -0.73 -12.08 -4.36
N LYS A 24 0.04 -13.15 -4.46
CA LYS A 24 0.52 -13.87 -3.27
C LYS A 24 1.87 -13.30 -2.87
N ASN A 25 1.99 -12.92 -1.60
CA ASN A 25 3.29 -12.49 -1.09
C ASN A 25 4.12 -13.73 -0.73
N LYS A 26 5.35 -13.51 -0.27
CA LYS A 26 6.28 -14.61 0.03
C LYS A 26 5.84 -15.53 1.16
N VAL A 27 4.95 -15.07 2.03
CA VAL A 27 4.39 -15.91 3.10
C VAL A 27 3.07 -16.56 2.72
N GLY A 28 2.63 -16.39 1.46
CA GLY A 28 1.42 -17.04 0.95
C GLY A 28 0.13 -16.30 1.19
N GLU A 29 0.18 -15.07 1.70
CA GLU A 29 -1.03 -14.28 1.90
C GLU A 29 -1.49 -13.65 0.59
N SER A 30 -2.81 -13.56 0.41
CA SER A 30 -3.39 -12.89 -0.76
C SER A 30 -3.47 -11.40 -0.49
N VAL A 31 -2.82 -10.60 -1.33
CA VAL A 31 -2.80 -9.15 -1.21
C VAL A 31 -3.62 -8.55 -2.36
N VAL A 32 -4.50 -7.63 -2.01
CA VAL A 32 -5.38 -6.96 -2.99
C VAL A 32 -4.58 -5.92 -3.76
N MET A 33 -4.54 -6.08 -5.08
CA MET A 33 -3.82 -5.16 -5.96
C MET A 33 -4.75 -4.25 -6.75
N GLY A 34 -6.03 -4.60 -6.82
CA GLY A 34 -7.01 -3.81 -7.53
C GLY A 34 -7.57 -2.69 -6.66
N ARG A 35 -8.11 -1.68 -7.31
CA ARG A 35 -8.73 -0.54 -6.62
C ARG A 35 -10.24 -0.64 -6.53
N ASN A 36 -10.84 -1.54 -7.29
CA ASN A 36 -12.29 -1.68 -7.37
C ASN A 36 -12.78 -3.06 -6.95
N MET A 37 -11.95 -3.78 -6.21
CA MET A 37 -12.32 -5.10 -5.75
C MET A 37 -13.43 -5.02 -4.71
N ALA A 38 -14.41 -5.90 -4.82
CA ALA A 38 -15.51 -5.97 -3.87
C ALA A 38 -15.79 -7.42 -3.50
N LEU A 39 -16.33 -7.59 -2.31
CA LEU A 39 -16.70 -8.88 -1.74
C LEU A 39 -18.16 -8.82 -1.34
N SER A 40 -18.93 -9.82 -1.76
CA SER A 40 -20.31 -9.95 -1.37
C SER A 40 -20.54 -11.29 -0.67
N ILE A 41 -21.50 -11.31 0.24
CA ILE A 41 -21.97 -12.54 0.89
C ILE A 41 -23.33 -12.84 0.32
N ILE A 42 -23.47 -14.02 -0.31
CA ILE A 42 -24.69 -14.48 -0.97
C ILE A 42 -25.30 -15.58 -0.12
N ASP A 43 -26.59 -15.46 0.20
CA ASP A 43 -27.25 -16.46 1.01
C ASP A 43 -27.68 -17.69 0.18
N SER A 44 -28.31 -18.67 0.83
CA SER A 44 -28.75 -19.90 0.17
C SER A 44 -29.82 -19.68 -0.90
N ASN A 45 -30.49 -18.54 -0.87
CA ASN A 45 -31.50 -18.18 -1.86
C ASN A 45 -30.92 -17.36 -3.02
N GLY A 46 -29.62 -17.15 -3.05
CA GLY A 46 -28.96 -16.36 -4.06
C GLY A 46 -29.07 -14.86 -3.86
N VAL A 47 -29.50 -14.41 -2.68
CA VAL A 47 -29.66 -13.00 -2.38
C VAL A 47 -28.38 -12.45 -1.76
N GLU A 48 -27.92 -11.31 -2.29
CA GLU A 48 -26.76 -10.60 -1.73
C GLU A 48 -27.16 -9.94 -0.42
N ARG A 49 -26.53 -10.34 0.66
CA ARG A 49 -26.86 -9.87 2.01
C ARG A 49 -25.88 -8.82 2.51
N ALA A 50 -24.68 -8.81 2.00
CA ALA A 50 -23.68 -7.83 2.41
C ALA A 50 -22.72 -7.61 1.27
N THR A 51 -22.21 -6.39 1.13
CA THR A 51 -21.20 -6.03 0.15
C THR A 51 -20.17 -5.14 0.81
N HIS A 52 -18.90 -5.44 0.58
CA HIS A 52 -17.79 -4.67 1.11
C HIS A 52 -16.82 -4.34 -0.01
N LYS A 53 -16.43 -3.09 -0.10
CA LYS A 53 -15.35 -2.68 -0.98
C LYS A 53 -14.03 -2.99 -0.27
N ILE A 54 -13.11 -3.62 -0.98
CA ILE A 54 -11.80 -3.99 -0.43
C ILE A 54 -10.75 -3.06 -0.99
N SER A 55 -10.04 -2.37 -0.10
CA SER A 55 -9.04 -1.41 -0.54
C SER A 55 -7.75 -2.09 -0.99
N TYR A 56 -7.04 -1.42 -1.88
CA TYR A 56 -5.71 -1.82 -2.33
C TYR A 56 -4.79 -2.04 -1.12
N GLY A 57 -4.02 -3.11 -1.17
CA GLY A 57 -3.07 -3.46 -0.12
C GLY A 57 -3.65 -4.27 1.02
N SER A 58 -4.97 -4.49 1.03
CA SER A 58 -5.62 -5.33 2.05
C SER A 58 -5.20 -6.79 1.90
N LYS A 59 -5.23 -7.51 3.00
CA LYS A 59 -4.99 -8.96 3.00
C LYS A 59 -6.34 -9.67 3.00
N LEU A 60 -6.54 -10.52 2.03
CA LEU A 60 -7.80 -11.25 1.85
C LEU A 60 -7.65 -12.65 2.43
N HIS A 61 -8.61 -13.05 3.27
CA HIS A 61 -8.58 -14.34 3.97
C HIS A 61 -9.56 -15.37 3.45
N VAL A 62 -10.36 -15.01 2.46
CA VAL A 62 -11.36 -15.91 1.86
C VAL A 62 -11.17 -15.98 0.35
N LYS A 63 -11.72 -17.00 -0.25
CA LYS A 63 -11.66 -17.19 -1.70
C LYS A 63 -13.06 -17.05 -2.28
N ASN A 64 -13.12 -16.78 -3.59
CA ASN A 64 -14.39 -16.76 -4.29
C ASN A 64 -15.03 -18.14 -4.16
N GLY A 65 -16.30 -18.18 -3.79
CA GLY A 65 -17.03 -19.43 -3.58
C GLY A 65 -16.88 -20.04 -2.20
N SER A 66 -16.04 -19.47 -1.33
CA SER A 66 -15.88 -19.96 0.05
C SER A 66 -17.18 -19.77 0.82
N LYS A 67 -17.50 -20.73 1.69
CA LYS A 67 -18.60 -20.59 2.63
C LYS A 67 -18.09 -20.00 3.91
N VAL A 68 -18.80 -19.04 4.43
CA VAL A 68 -18.44 -18.35 5.68
C VAL A 68 -19.61 -18.40 6.64
N ILE A 69 -19.31 -18.27 7.92
CA ILE A 69 -20.30 -18.11 8.98
C ILE A 69 -20.02 -16.77 9.65
N ARG A 70 -21.00 -16.31 10.40
CA ARG A 70 -20.88 -15.06 11.15
C ARG A 70 -19.61 -15.07 12.02
N GLY A 71 -18.83 -13.99 11.93
CA GLY A 71 -17.61 -13.83 12.69
C GLY A 71 -16.34 -14.26 11.95
N ASP A 72 -16.46 -14.95 10.82
CA ASP A 72 -15.29 -15.33 10.02
C ASP A 72 -14.59 -14.08 9.51
N LYS A 73 -13.26 -14.09 9.57
CA LYS A 73 -12.45 -12.98 9.08
C LYS A 73 -12.42 -12.99 7.55
N LEU A 74 -12.84 -11.89 6.94
CA LEU A 74 -12.91 -11.75 5.49
C LEU A 74 -11.66 -11.13 4.93
N PHE A 75 -11.29 -9.97 5.45
CA PHE A 75 -10.07 -9.26 5.03
C PHE A 75 -9.64 -8.32 6.14
N GLU A 76 -8.38 -7.87 6.03
CA GLU A 76 -7.84 -6.92 7.00
C GLU A 76 -7.00 -5.88 6.28
N TRP A 77 -6.86 -4.72 6.89
CA TRP A 77 -6.10 -3.59 6.32
C TRP A 77 -5.51 -2.74 7.42
N ASP A 78 -4.53 -1.92 7.03
CA ASP A 78 -3.95 -0.92 7.93
C ASP A 78 -4.76 0.37 7.80
N PRO A 79 -5.43 0.82 8.87
CA PRO A 79 -6.22 2.05 8.80
C PRO A 79 -5.38 3.33 8.83
N TYR A 80 -4.09 3.24 9.16
CA TYR A 80 -3.23 4.41 9.34
C TYR A 80 -2.36 4.70 8.13
N THR A 81 -2.02 3.68 7.37
CA THR A 81 -1.16 3.85 6.20
C THR A 81 -1.71 3.08 5.01
N LEU A 82 -1.37 3.59 3.82
CA LEU A 82 -1.64 2.89 2.58
C LEU A 82 -0.33 2.29 2.10
N PRO A 83 -0.23 0.97 1.97
CA PRO A 83 0.99 0.35 1.48
C PRO A 83 1.14 0.52 -0.03
N ILE A 84 2.38 0.59 -0.47
CA ILE A 84 2.73 0.46 -1.89
C ILE A 84 3.32 -0.94 -2.04
N ILE A 85 2.69 -1.76 -2.86
CA ILE A 85 3.00 -3.18 -2.97
C ILE A 85 3.79 -3.45 -4.26
N ALA A 86 4.84 -4.27 -4.16
CA ALA A 86 5.62 -4.68 -5.32
C ALA A 86 4.80 -5.61 -6.23
N GLU A 87 4.71 -5.27 -7.51
CA GLU A 87 4.02 -6.09 -8.50
C GLU A 87 4.86 -7.25 -9.00
N ARG A 88 6.16 -7.12 -8.95
CA ARG A 88 7.12 -8.09 -9.45
C ARG A 88 8.25 -8.26 -8.47
N GLU A 89 8.87 -9.43 -8.48
CA GLU A 89 10.10 -9.65 -7.75
C GLU A 89 11.27 -8.97 -8.46
N GLY A 90 12.29 -8.65 -7.70
CA GLY A 90 13.48 -8.02 -8.23
C GLY A 90 14.32 -7.41 -7.14
N ARG A 91 15.12 -6.42 -7.52
CA ARG A 91 15.95 -5.67 -6.58
C ARG A 91 15.53 -4.22 -6.60
N ALA A 92 15.29 -3.67 -5.41
CA ALA A 92 14.92 -2.27 -5.27
C ALA A 92 16.14 -1.38 -5.55
N LYS A 93 15.93 -0.34 -6.34
CA LYS A 93 16.95 0.67 -6.57
C LYS A 93 16.37 2.04 -6.32
N PHE A 94 17.01 2.80 -5.46
CA PHE A 94 16.59 4.15 -5.14
C PHE A 94 17.12 5.12 -6.17
N LEU A 95 16.25 5.96 -6.70
CA LEU A 95 16.62 7.05 -7.60
C LEU A 95 16.21 8.36 -6.93
N ASP A 96 17.17 9.30 -6.87
CA ASP A 96 16.95 10.63 -6.31
C ASP A 96 16.47 10.65 -4.85
N LEU A 97 16.58 9.55 -4.15
CA LEU A 97 16.30 9.48 -2.72
C LEU A 97 17.56 9.85 -1.94
N VAL A 98 17.99 11.09 -2.14
CA VAL A 98 19.25 11.60 -1.60
C VAL A 98 19.12 11.86 -0.11
N SER A 99 20.01 11.25 0.67
CA SER A 99 20.03 11.41 2.11
C SER A 99 20.26 12.88 2.50
N GLY A 100 19.44 13.38 3.41
CA GLY A 100 19.50 14.77 3.85
C GLY A 100 18.74 15.76 2.98
N ILE A 101 18.39 15.39 1.74
CA ILE A 101 17.64 16.25 0.84
C ILE A 101 16.23 15.68 0.60
N ALA A 102 16.13 14.42 0.24
CA ALA A 102 14.85 13.77 -0.06
C ALA A 102 14.46 12.72 0.98
N VAL A 103 15.42 12.23 1.76
CA VAL A 103 15.19 11.20 2.77
C VAL A 103 15.92 11.58 4.05
N ARG A 104 15.29 11.37 5.18
CA ARG A 104 15.94 11.46 6.48
C ARG A 104 15.65 10.20 7.28
N ASP A 105 16.54 9.89 8.20
CA ASP A 105 16.33 8.83 9.16
C ASP A 105 15.56 9.38 10.35
N GLU A 106 14.60 8.61 10.82
CA GLU A 106 13.84 8.95 12.02
C GLU A 106 13.81 7.74 12.93
N THR A 107 14.20 7.94 14.18
CA THR A 107 14.26 6.85 15.15
C THR A 107 13.06 6.93 16.07
N ASP A 108 12.37 5.79 16.23
CA ASP A 108 11.28 5.67 17.17
C ASP A 108 11.86 5.42 18.56
N ASP A 109 11.64 6.36 19.47
CA ASP A 109 12.16 6.29 20.82
C ASP A 109 11.64 5.07 21.59
N ALA A 110 10.42 4.65 21.31
CA ALA A 110 9.80 3.53 22.02
C ALA A 110 10.40 2.17 21.63
N THR A 111 10.70 1.99 20.34
CA THR A 111 11.18 0.71 19.82
C THR A 111 12.67 0.72 19.49
N GLY A 112 13.28 1.89 19.38
CA GLY A 112 14.66 2.04 18.96
C GLY A 112 14.88 1.78 17.47
N MET A 113 13.82 1.56 16.72
CA MET A 113 13.92 1.28 15.27
C MET A 113 14.06 2.57 14.49
N THR A 114 14.90 2.53 13.47
CA THR A 114 15.12 3.65 12.56
C THR A 114 14.35 3.42 11.27
N GLN A 115 13.62 4.45 10.84
CA GLN A 115 12.88 4.44 9.58
C GLN A 115 13.42 5.50 8.66
N LYS A 116 13.32 5.28 7.36
CA LYS A 116 13.64 6.29 6.34
C LYS A 116 12.35 6.92 5.87
N ILE A 117 12.27 8.24 6.00
CA ILE A 117 11.07 9.00 5.63
C ILE A 117 11.41 9.97 4.53
N VAL A 118 10.56 10.01 3.51
CA VAL A 118 10.70 10.95 2.40
C VAL A 118 10.30 12.34 2.87
N VAL A 119 11.19 13.29 2.71
CA VAL A 119 10.95 14.69 3.09
C VAL A 119 10.74 15.54 1.85
N ASP A 120 10.31 16.79 2.06
CA ASP A 120 10.06 17.70 0.95
C ASP A 120 11.39 18.15 0.32
N TRP A 121 11.80 17.42 -0.71
CA TRP A 121 13.05 17.70 -1.42
C TRP A 121 13.01 19.02 -2.19
N ARG A 122 11.82 19.48 -2.54
CA ARG A 122 11.67 20.73 -3.31
C ARG A 122 11.99 21.96 -2.47
N ALA A 123 11.92 21.84 -1.16
CA ALA A 123 12.30 22.92 -0.25
C ALA A 123 13.81 23.12 -0.17
N ALA A 124 14.58 22.13 -0.57
CA ALA A 124 16.05 22.22 -0.55
C ALA A 124 16.57 22.93 -1.79
N PRO A 125 17.61 23.77 -1.68
CA PRO A 125 18.14 24.52 -2.84
C PRO A 125 18.56 23.64 -4.03
N LYS A 126 19.01 22.43 -3.76
CA LYS A 126 19.46 21.51 -4.82
C LYS A 126 18.46 20.40 -5.10
N GLY A 127 17.25 20.51 -4.54
CA GLY A 127 16.28 19.43 -4.63
C GLY A 127 15.23 19.58 -5.71
N ASN A 128 15.13 20.76 -6.34
CA ASN A 128 14.04 21.06 -7.26
C ASN A 128 13.91 20.08 -8.44
N ASP A 129 15.03 19.57 -8.92
CA ASP A 129 15.05 18.69 -10.08
C ASP A 129 14.97 17.20 -9.72
N LEU A 130 14.90 16.88 -8.44
CA LEU A 130 14.85 15.50 -8.02
C LEU A 130 13.47 14.89 -8.26
N LYS A 131 13.47 13.62 -8.63
CA LYS A 131 12.25 12.82 -8.81
C LYS A 131 12.43 11.54 -8.02
N PRO A 132 12.23 11.60 -6.69
CA PRO A 132 12.43 10.42 -5.84
C PRO A 132 11.52 9.27 -6.23
N GLU A 133 12.12 8.12 -6.50
CA GLU A 133 11.38 6.93 -6.86
C GLU A 133 12.16 5.67 -6.51
N ILE A 134 11.46 4.56 -6.41
CA ILE A 134 12.06 3.25 -6.26
C ILE A 134 11.77 2.46 -7.53
N VAL A 135 12.83 2.02 -8.18
CA VAL A 135 12.75 1.22 -9.41
C VAL A 135 13.05 -0.22 -9.06
N ILE A 136 12.37 -1.15 -9.72
CA ILE A 136 12.64 -2.57 -9.54
C ILE A 136 13.47 -3.06 -10.72
N GLU A 137 14.63 -3.63 -10.40
CA GLU A 137 15.55 -4.17 -11.38
C GLU A 137 15.52 -5.70 -11.36
N ASP A 138 15.74 -6.29 -12.52
CA ASP A 138 15.85 -7.75 -12.63
C ASP A 138 17.07 -8.22 -11.84
N LYS A 139 16.89 -9.25 -11.02
CA LYS A 139 17.97 -9.75 -10.15
C LYS A 139 19.15 -10.30 -10.93
N LYS A 140 18.93 -10.83 -12.12
CA LYS A 140 19.97 -11.48 -12.92
C LYS A 140 20.71 -10.49 -13.81
N SER A 141 19.97 -9.67 -14.52
CA SER A 141 20.56 -8.75 -15.50
C SER A 141 20.93 -7.39 -14.91
N GLY A 142 20.31 -7.01 -13.79
CA GLY A 142 20.47 -5.68 -13.23
C GLY A 142 19.78 -4.58 -14.04
N ALA A 143 19.03 -4.96 -15.07
CA ALA A 143 18.31 -4.01 -15.89
C ALA A 143 16.94 -3.71 -15.29
N PRO A 144 16.41 -2.49 -15.49
CA PRO A 144 15.05 -2.18 -15.04
C PRO A 144 14.03 -3.11 -15.67
N ILE A 145 13.04 -3.51 -14.89
CA ILE A 145 11.94 -4.33 -15.40
C ILE A 145 11.03 -3.44 -16.22
N ILE A 146 10.73 -3.86 -17.44
CA ILE A 146 9.84 -3.14 -18.35
C ILE A 146 8.49 -3.85 -18.35
N LEU A 147 7.42 -3.10 -18.11
CA LEU A 147 6.06 -3.61 -18.10
C LEU A 147 5.53 -3.77 -19.53
N GLU A 148 4.38 -4.45 -19.65
CA GLU A 148 3.75 -4.69 -20.95
C GLU A 148 3.46 -3.40 -21.72
N ASN A 149 3.16 -2.32 -21.01
CA ASN A 149 2.91 -1.01 -21.63
C ASN A 149 4.18 -0.29 -22.09
N GLY A 150 5.35 -0.91 -21.95
CA GLY A 150 6.62 -0.34 -22.32
C GLY A 150 7.26 0.57 -21.27
N ASN A 151 6.59 0.81 -20.16
CA ASN A 151 7.10 1.64 -19.09
C ASN A 151 7.95 0.83 -18.12
N GLN A 152 8.95 1.50 -17.55
CA GLN A 152 9.77 0.92 -16.48
C GLN A 152 8.94 0.77 -15.21
N LEU A 153 9.13 -0.35 -14.51
CA LEU A 153 8.45 -0.58 -13.23
C LEU A 153 9.08 0.34 -12.18
N SER A 154 8.34 1.35 -11.79
CA SER A 154 8.80 2.40 -10.90
C SER A 154 7.68 2.82 -9.95
N TYR A 155 8.08 3.18 -8.74
CA TYR A 155 7.17 3.64 -7.69
C TYR A 155 7.63 5.02 -7.24
N PRO A 156 6.98 6.09 -7.74
CA PRO A 156 7.30 7.44 -7.28
C PRO A 156 6.98 7.59 -5.79
N MET A 157 7.86 8.25 -5.06
CA MET A 157 7.70 8.46 -3.64
C MET A 157 7.15 9.85 -3.35
N SER A 158 6.18 9.91 -2.49
CA SER A 158 5.59 11.17 -2.03
C SER A 158 6.20 11.58 -0.70
N VAL A 159 6.07 12.87 -0.38
CA VAL A 159 6.50 13.39 0.93
C VAL A 159 5.77 12.63 2.03
N ASP A 160 6.49 12.34 3.09
CA ASP A 160 6.04 11.56 4.26
C ASP A 160 5.89 10.06 4.05
N ALA A 161 6.21 9.55 2.87
CA ALA A 161 6.26 8.12 2.67
C ALA A 161 7.35 7.50 3.56
N VAL A 162 7.01 6.39 4.22
CA VAL A 162 7.95 5.64 5.05
C VAL A 162 8.45 4.47 4.22
N LEU A 163 9.75 4.42 3.97
CA LEU A 163 10.33 3.38 3.15
C LEU A 163 10.41 2.06 3.93
N SER A 164 9.95 0.99 3.32
CA SER A 164 9.96 -0.35 3.94
C SER A 164 11.09 -1.23 3.40
N VAL A 165 11.83 -0.75 2.42
CA VAL A 165 12.95 -1.47 1.82
C VAL A 165 14.17 -0.57 1.78
N GLU A 166 15.34 -1.19 1.60
CA GLU A 166 16.59 -0.46 1.44
C GLU A 166 17.06 -0.53 0.01
N ASP A 167 17.94 0.42 -0.36
CA ASP A 167 18.55 0.41 -1.68
C ASP A 167 19.34 -0.87 -1.88
N GLY A 168 19.09 -1.55 -3.00
CA GLY A 168 19.74 -2.82 -3.31
C GLY A 168 19.08 -4.05 -2.69
N GLN A 169 18.03 -3.89 -1.92
CA GLN A 169 17.36 -5.02 -1.28
C GLN A 169 16.60 -5.86 -2.28
N GLU A 170 16.68 -7.18 -2.14
CA GLU A 170 15.85 -8.09 -2.91
C GLU A 170 14.43 -8.05 -2.38
N ILE A 171 13.47 -7.97 -3.28
CA ILE A 171 12.05 -7.95 -2.94
C ILE A 171 11.30 -9.02 -3.71
N SER A 172 10.23 -9.50 -3.11
CA SER A 172 9.33 -10.46 -3.73
C SER A 172 8.05 -9.76 -4.14
N ALA A 173 7.37 -10.31 -5.14
CA ALA A 173 6.05 -9.82 -5.50
C ALA A 173 5.15 -9.89 -4.26
N GLY A 174 4.36 -8.84 -4.03
CA GLY A 174 3.49 -8.76 -2.86
C GLY A 174 4.14 -8.12 -1.63
N ASP A 175 5.45 -7.87 -1.65
CA ASP A 175 6.11 -7.19 -0.54
C ASP A 175 5.74 -5.71 -0.51
N THR A 176 5.71 -5.14 0.68
CA THR A 176 5.50 -3.70 0.84
C THR A 176 6.80 -2.96 0.59
N ILE A 177 6.77 -2.00 -0.32
CA ILE A 177 7.92 -1.17 -0.67
C ILE A 177 7.97 0.07 0.22
N ALA A 178 6.82 0.68 0.44
CA ALA A 178 6.70 1.89 1.25
C ALA A 178 5.28 1.98 1.80
N ARG A 179 5.09 2.85 2.78
CA ARG A 179 3.78 3.13 3.35
C ARG A 179 3.55 4.62 3.34
N ILE A 180 2.37 5.02 2.89
CA ILE A 180 1.97 6.43 2.85
C ILE A 180 0.94 6.65 3.95
N PRO A 181 1.12 7.65 4.84
CA PRO A 181 0.12 7.94 5.86
C PRO A 181 -1.22 8.26 5.22
N ARG A 182 -2.29 7.69 5.79
CA ARG A 182 -3.64 7.98 5.32
C ARG A 182 -4.09 9.31 5.89
N GLU A 183 -4.99 9.96 5.16
CA GLU A 183 -5.65 11.16 5.63
C GLU A 183 -6.34 10.90 6.96
N GLY A 184 -6.14 11.78 7.91
CA GLY A 184 -6.70 11.65 9.25
C GLY A 184 -5.91 10.78 10.21
N ALA A 185 -5.02 9.93 9.71
CA ALA A 185 -4.21 9.06 10.56
C ALA A 185 -3.22 9.86 11.40
N LYS A 186 -2.70 10.93 10.85
CA LYS A 186 -1.73 11.77 11.55
C LYS A 186 -2.35 12.71 12.56
N THR A 187 -3.65 12.86 12.58
CA THR A 187 -4.31 13.73 13.56
C THR A 187 -4.03 13.31 14.99
N LYS A 188 -3.73 12.05 15.21
CA LYS A 188 -3.48 11.53 16.56
C LYS A 188 -2.03 11.73 17.00
N ASP A 189 -1.12 11.75 16.06
CA ASP A 189 0.29 11.62 16.38
C ASP A 189 1.07 12.91 16.20
N ILE A 190 0.74 13.70 15.19
CA ILE A 190 1.53 14.87 14.83
C ILE A 190 0.61 16.01 14.46
N THR A 191 0.76 17.11 15.17
CA THR A 191 -0.01 18.31 14.86
C THR A 191 0.62 19.17 13.77
N GLY A 192 1.94 19.20 13.71
CA GLY A 192 2.65 20.11 12.81
C GLY A 192 2.60 19.78 11.33
N GLY A 193 2.67 18.50 10.99
CA GLY A 193 2.71 18.07 9.60
C GLY A 193 1.35 17.76 9.01
N LEU A 194 0.36 17.63 9.86
CA LEU A 194 -0.94 17.13 9.48
C LEU A 194 -1.68 17.91 8.41
N PRO A 195 -1.84 19.23 8.51
CA PRO A 195 -2.62 19.98 7.51
C PRO A 195 -2.07 19.81 6.10
N ARG A 196 -0.76 19.77 5.97
CA ARG A 196 -0.12 19.63 4.67
C ARG A 196 -0.35 18.26 4.06
N VAL A 197 -0.31 17.21 4.87
CA VAL A 197 -0.58 15.85 4.41
C VAL A 197 -2.03 15.74 3.97
N ALA A 198 -2.95 16.28 4.75
CA ALA A 198 -4.36 16.26 4.43
C ALA A 198 -4.64 16.98 3.11
N GLU A 199 -4.02 18.13 2.89
CA GLU A 199 -4.16 18.87 1.65
C GLU A 199 -3.71 18.07 0.45
N LEU A 200 -2.58 17.37 0.56
CA LEU A 200 -2.07 16.55 -0.53
C LEU A 200 -3.02 15.42 -0.89
N PHE A 201 -3.58 14.79 0.11
CA PHE A 201 -4.54 13.72 -0.13
C PHE A 201 -5.85 14.26 -0.71
N GLU A 202 -6.34 15.37 -0.20
CA GLU A 202 -7.55 15.97 -0.71
C GLU A 202 -7.40 16.42 -2.15
N ALA A 203 -6.24 16.95 -2.52
CA ALA A 203 -5.98 17.35 -3.89
C ALA A 203 -6.04 16.16 -4.86
N ARG A 204 -5.75 14.96 -4.39
CA ARG A 204 -5.85 13.75 -5.20
C ARG A 204 -7.23 13.13 -5.15
N ARG A 205 -7.79 13.04 -3.97
CA ARG A 205 -9.06 12.34 -3.73
C ARG A 205 -10.26 12.98 -4.38
N PRO A 206 -10.42 14.30 -4.33
CA PRO A 206 -11.58 14.92 -4.98
C PRO A 206 -11.69 14.56 -6.44
N LYS A 207 -10.57 14.38 -7.11
CA LYS A 207 -10.58 13.93 -8.50
C LYS A 207 -11.12 12.51 -8.65
N ASP A 208 -10.76 11.66 -7.71
CA ASP A 208 -11.24 10.30 -7.72
C ASP A 208 -12.69 10.20 -7.29
N HIS A 209 -13.08 11.01 -6.33
CA HIS A 209 -14.44 11.02 -5.82
C HIS A 209 -15.45 11.72 -6.73
N ALA A 210 -15.00 12.61 -7.56
CA ALA A 210 -15.85 13.25 -8.53
C ALA A 210 -16.38 12.27 -9.57
N ILE A 211 -15.84 11.10 -9.55
CA ILE A 211 -16.22 10.03 -10.44
C ILE A 211 -17.56 9.36 -10.04
#